data_20696fb6447d2efb181a7be8296d9b08
#
_entry.id   20696fb6447d2efb181a7be8296d9b08
#
_cell.length_a   1.000
_cell.length_b   1.000
_cell.length_c   1.000
_cell.angle_alpha   90.00
_cell.angle_beta   90.00
_cell.angle_gamma   90.00
#
_symmetry.space_group_name_H-M   'P 1'
#
loop_
_entity.id
_entity.type
_entity.pdbx_description
1 polymer ?
#
loop_
_entity_poly.entity_id
_entity_poly.type
_entity_poly.pdbx_seq_one_letter_code
_entity_poly.pdbx_strand_id
1 'polypeptide(L)'
;MNAQLQPTGSAYFIAKETEKPENHTLSVLVDNEPGVLARVIGLFSGRGYNIESLTVSETEHEKHLSRITIVTRGTPHVLEQIKHQLERIVPVHRVVDLTVRSHELGQERPLERELALVKVAGTGEARVEALRLADAFRASVID
;
A
#
# COMPACT_ATOMS: atom_id res chain seq x y z
N MET A 1 -54.83 -27.25 -14.84
CA MET A 1 -53.57 -27.49 -14.15
C MET A 1 -52.46 -26.81 -14.97
N ASN A 2 -52.08 -25.61 -14.60
CA ASN A 2 -51.01 -24.85 -15.29
C ASN A 2 -49.70 -25.15 -14.59
N ALA A 3 -48.87 -25.99 -15.17
CA ALA A 3 -47.49 -26.15 -14.78
C ALA A 3 -46.69 -24.94 -15.26
N GLN A 4 -46.37 -24.03 -14.37
CA GLN A 4 -45.39 -22.96 -14.62
C GLN A 4 -44.02 -23.59 -14.74
N LEU A 5 -43.50 -23.65 -15.94
CA LEU A 5 -42.08 -23.92 -16.21
C LEU A 5 -41.27 -22.76 -15.65
N GLN A 6 -40.59 -23.00 -14.53
CA GLN A 6 -39.58 -22.11 -14.05
C GLN A 6 -38.38 -22.13 -15.03
N PRO A 7 -37.84 -20.97 -15.46
CA PRO A 7 -36.66 -20.98 -16.28
C PRO A 7 -35.50 -21.53 -15.48
N THR A 8 -34.94 -22.64 -15.94
CA THR A 8 -33.67 -23.18 -15.42
C THR A 8 -32.60 -22.09 -15.57
N GLY A 9 -32.16 -21.55 -14.46
CA GLY A 9 -31.08 -20.55 -14.44
C GLY A 9 -29.90 -21.11 -15.22
N SER A 10 -29.47 -20.35 -16.22
CA SER A 10 -28.29 -20.67 -17.01
C SER A 10 -27.10 -20.84 -16.08
N ALA A 11 -26.35 -21.94 -16.24
CA ALA A 11 -25.13 -22.22 -15.48
C ALA A 11 -24.03 -21.14 -15.61
N TYR A 12 -24.28 -20.13 -16.43
CA TYR A 12 -23.39 -18.95 -16.60
C TYR A 12 -23.68 -17.80 -15.63
N PHE A 13 -24.72 -17.84 -14.84
CA PHE A 13 -24.97 -16.95 -13.71
C PHE A 13 -24.39 -17.55 -12.42
N ILE A 14 -23.11 -17.86 -12.41
CA ILE A 14 -22.37 -17.85 -11.17
C ILE A 14 -22.36 -16.38 -10.74
N ALA A 15 -23.10 -16.05 -9.68
CA ALA A 15 -23.01 -14.74 -9.05
C ALA A 15 -21.53 -14.51 -8.76
N LYS A 16 -20.90 -13.66 -9.58
CA LYS A 16 -19.54 -13.21 -9.34
C LYS A 16 -19.64 -12.46 -8.02
N GLU A 17 -19.23 -13.12 -6.93
CA GLU A 17 -19.05 -12.42 -5.66
C GLU A 17 -18.28 -11.16 -6.03
N THR A 18 -18.91 -10.01 -5.82
CA THR A 18 -18.26 -8.73 -6.09
C THR A 18 -17.22 -8.58 -5.01
N GLU A 19 -16.01 -9.04 -5.30
CA GLU A 19 -14.85 -8.90 -4.44
C GLU A 19 -14.74 -7.43 -4.06
N LYS A 20 -14.77 -7.17 -2.76
CA LYS A 20 -14.67 -5.79 -2.26
C LYS A 20 -13.22 -5.33 -2.40
N PRO A 21 -13.00 -4.10 -2.90
CA PRO A 21 -11.66 -3.55 -2.94
C PRO A 21 -11.16 -3.29 -1.51
N GLU A 22 -9.98 -3.80 -1.20
CA GLU A 22 -9.31 -3.69 0.09
C GLU A 22 -7.98 -2.96 -0.07
N ASN A 23 -7.49 -2.38 1.03
CA ASN A 23 -6.17 -1.74 1.05
C ASN A 23 -5.11 -2.80 1.33
N HIS A 24 -4.08 -2.83 0.49
CA HIS A 24 -2.94 -3.71 0.64
C HIS A 24 -1.64 -2.92 0.68
N THR A 25 -0.72 -3.39 1.50
CA THR A 25 0.61 -2.83 1.64
C THR A 25 1.62 -3.74 0.95
N LEU A 26 2.19 -3.25 -0.14
CA LEU A 26 3.19 -3.98 -0.94
C LEU A 26 4.59 -3.49 -0.56
N SER A 27 5.49 -4.42 -0.30
CA SER A 27 6.93 -4.17 -0.13
C SER A 27 7.67 -4.62 -1.37
N VAL A 28 8.31 -3.68 -2.06
CA VAL A 28 9.06 -3.92 -3.29
C VAL A 28 10.54 -3.66 -3.03
N LEU A 29 11.37 -4.68 -3.13
CA LEU A 29 12.82 -4.58 -3.01
C LEU A 29 13.42 -4.38 -4.40
N VAL A 30 14.21 -3.32 -4.56
CA VAL A 30 14.77 -2.89 -5.85
C VAL A 30 16.24 -2.49 -5.69
N ASP A 31 16.98 -2.46 -6.79
CA ASP A 31 18.27 -1.77 -6.80
C ASP A 31 18.07 -0.27 -6.60
N ASN A 32 18.98 0.36 -5.88
CA ASN A 32 18.98 1.80 -5.68
C ASN A 32 19.61 2.52 -6.88
N GLU A 33 18.89 2.50 -7.99
CA GLU A 33 19.31 3.10 -9.26
C GLU A 33 18.40 4.24 -9.70
N PRO A 34 18.92 5.24 -10.43
CA PRO A 34 18.11 6.27 -11.04
C PRO A 34 17.02 5.71 -11.95
N GLY A 35 15.80 6.20 -11.81
CA GLY A 35 14.67 5.84 -12.67
C GLY A 35 13.85 4.62 -12.25
N VAL A 36 14.30 3.81 -11.28
CA VAL A 36 13.52 2.64 -10.80
C VAL A 36 12.18 3.07 -10.23
N LEU A 37 12.17 4.09 -9.37
CA LEU A 37 10.95 4.63 -8.81
C LEU A 37 10.00 5.12 -9.91
N ALA A 38 10.52 5.80 -10.92
CA ALA A 38 9.71 6.27 -12.03
C ALA A 38 9.06 5.13 -12.82
N ARG A 39 9.77 4.00 -13.01
CA ARG A 39 9.23 2.80 -13.66
C ARG A 39 8.09 2.19 -12.84
N VAL A 40 8.27 2.09 -11.52
CA VAL A 40 7.24 1.58 -10.60
C VAL A 40 6.00 2.49 -10.64
N ILE A 41 6.17 3.80 -10.49
CA ILE A 41 5.04 4.76 -10.57
C ILE A 41 4.39 4.72 -11.95
N GLY A 42 5.19 4.63 -13.03
CA GLY A 42 4.71 4.55 -14.40
C GLY A 42 3.80 3.33 -14.65
N LEU A 43 4.09 2.19 -14.00
CA LEU A 43 3.23 1.02 -14.06
C LEU A 43 1.84 1.29 -13.46
N PHE A 44 1.78 1.94 -12.30
CA PHE A 44 0.51 2.29 -11.66
C PHE A 44 -0.27 3.30 -12.51
N SER A 45 0.40 4.37 -12.94
CA SER A 45 -0.21 5.42 -13.75
C SER A 45 -0.72 4.92 -15.09
N GLY A 46 0.08 4.12 -15.79
CA GLY A 46 -0.26 3.59 -17.12
C GLY A 46 -1.42 2.60 -17.13
N ARG A 47 -1.75 2.02 -15.97
CA ARG A 47 -2.84 1.05 -15.83
C ARG A 47 -4.02 1.56 -14.99
N GLY A 48 -3.94 2.80 -14.52
CA GLY A 48 -5.00 3.42 -13.72
C GLY A 48 -5.12 2.84 -12.32
N TYR A 49 -4.06 2.23 -11.77
CA TYR A 49 -4.04 1.81 -10.38
C TYR A 49 -3.78 3.01 -9.47
N ASN A 50 -4.49 3.07 -8.33
CA ASN A 50 -4.29 4.14 -7.37
C ASN A 50 -3.16 3.82 -6.39
N ILE A 51 -2.35 4.83 -6.05
CA ILE A 51 -1.38 4.78 -4.97
C ILE A 51 -1.91 5.66 -3.83
N GLU A 52 -2.29 5.05 -2.71
CA GLU A 52 -2.74 5.77 -1.52
C GLU A 52 -1.55 6.41 -0.79
N SER A 53 -0.45 5.66 -0.70
CA SER A 53 0.78 6.07 -0.04
C SER A 53 1.98 5.39 -0.66
N LEU A 54 3.10 6.09 -0.71
CA LEU A 54 4.36 5.54 -1.22
C LEU A 54 5.52 6.11 -0.40
N THR A 55 6.39 5.21 0.06
CA THR A 55 7.63 5.58 0.71
C THR A 55 8.80 4.80 0.12
N VAL A 56 9.96 5.42 0.08
CA VAL A 56 11.20 4.80 -0.39
C VAL A 56 12.26 4.96 0.68
N SER A 57 12.93 3.87 1.01
CA SER A 57 14.06 3.89 1.95
C SER A 57 15.16 2.96 1.47
N GLU A 58 16.40 3.38 1.60
CA GLU A 58 17.53 2.50 1.42
C GLU A 58 17.61 1.55 2.63
N THR A 59 17.67 0.25 2.36
CA THR A 59 17.62 -0.78 3.41
C THR A 59 18.98 -1.40 3.69
N GLU A 60 19.83 -1.49 2.68
CA GLU A 60 21.16 -2.09 2.76
C GLU A 60 22.15 -1.26 1.94
N HIS A 61 22.88 -0.36 2.60
CA HIS A 61 23.87 0.52 1.95
C HIS A 61 24.93 -0.26 1.18
N GLU A 62 25.43 -1.36 1.76
CA GLU A 62 26.48 -2.16 1.14
C GLU A 62 26.04 -2.84 -0.15
N LYS A 63 24.75 -3.14 -0.28
CA LYS A 63 24.18 -3.81 -1.47
C LYS A 63 23.45 -2.88 -2.42
N HIS A 64 23.43 -1.58 -2.13
CA HIS A 64 22.68 -0.60 -2.93
C HIS A 64 21.22 -1.00 -3.17
N LEU A 65 20.54 -1.50 -2.13
CA LEU A 65 19.16 -1.91 -2.20
C LEU A 65 18.25 -0.90 -1.53
N SER A 66 17.12 -0.62 -2.19
CA SER A 66 16.05 0.21 -1.67
C SER A 66 14.76 -0.58 -1.53
N ARG A 67 13.98 -0.22 -0.54
CA ARG A 67 12.61 -0.72 -0.37
C ARG A 67 11.63 0.38 -0.71
N ILE A 68 10.72 0.06 -1.63
CA ILE A 68 9.56 0.88 -1.93
C ILE A 68 8.37 0.23 -1.22
N THR A 69 7.73 0.97 -0.31
CA THR A 69 6.51 0.53 0.36
C THR A 69 5.34 1.27 -0.27
N ILE A 70 4.38 0.53 -0.83
CA ILE A 70 3.25 1.07 -1.57
C ILE A 70 1.96 0.60 -0.90
N VAL A 71 1.10 1.54 -0.51
CA VAL A 71 -0.28 1.25 -0.13
C VAL A 71 -1.16 1.50 -1.34
N THR A 72 -1.89 0.49 -1.76
CA THR A 72 -2.81 0.57 -2.90
C THR A 72 -4.13 -0.12 -2.56
N ARG A 73 -5.19 0.28 -3.25
CA ARG A 73 -6.52 -0.29 -3.08
C ARG A 73 -6.98 -0.99 -4.34
N GLY A 74 -7.45 -2.22 -4.18
CA GLY A 74 -7.96 -3.00 -5.30
C GLY A 74 -8.71 -4.25 -4.86
N THR A 75 -9.32 -4.93 -5.82
CA THR A 75 -9.83 -6.29 -5.59
C THR A 75 -8.67 -7.27 -5.53
N PRO A 76 -8.80 -8.44 -4.91
CA PRO A 76 -7.75 -9.46 -4.85
C PRO A 76 -7.15 -9.78 -6.22
N HIS A 77 -7.98 -9.88 -7.25
CA HIS A 77 -7.51 -10.11 -8.61
C HIS A 77 -6.63 -8.98 -9.16
N VAL A 78 -7.01 -7.72 -8.92
CA VAL A 78 -6.23 -6.55 -9.33
C VAL A 78 -4.90 -6.50 -8.59
N LEU A 79 -4.89 -6.81 -7.30
CA LEU A 79 -3.68 -6.81 -6.47
C LEU A 79 -2.68 -7.89 -6.91
N GLU A 80 -3.15 -9.08 -7.26
CA GLU A 80 -2.31 -10.13 -7.87
C GLU A 80 -1.72 -9.68 -9.22
N GLN A 81 -2.50 -9.00 -10.06
CA GLN A 81 -1.99 -8.44 -11.31
C GLN A 81 -0.91 -7.39 -11.07
N ILE A 82 -1.11 -6.48 -10.11
CA ILE A 82 -0.10 -5.47 -9.73
C ILE A 82 1.19 -6.15 -9.31
N LYS A 83 1.12 -7.13 -8.42
CA LYS A 83 2.27 -7.88 -7.93
C LYS A 83 3.06 -8.53 -9.07
N HIS A 84 2.39 -9.30 -9.93
CA HIS A 84 3.05 -9.95 -11.08
C HIS A 84 3.70 -8.96 -12.05
N GLN A 85 3.12 -7.79 -12.22
CA GLN A 85 3.67 -6.76 -13.10
C GLN A 85 4.87 -6.04 -12.47
N LEU A 86 4.84 -5.81 -11.15
CA LEU A 86 5.98 -5.28 -10.41
C LEU A 86 7.17 -6.24 -10.49
N GLU A 87 6.94 -7.55 -10.36
CA GLU A 87 7.97 -8.59 -10.45
C GLU A 87 8.65 -8.64 -11.83
N ARG A 88 8.02 -8.10 -12.88
CA ARG A 88 8.61 -8.03 -14.24
C ARG A 88 9.47 -6.80 -14.48
N ILE A 89 9.42 -5.81 -13.59
CA ILE A 89 10.24 -4.60 -13.72
C ILE A 89 11.68 -4.95 -13.36
N VAL A 90 12.60 -4.67 -14.26
CA VAL A 90 14.04 -4.71 -13.95
C VAL A 90 14.43 -3.34 -13.39
N PRO A 91 15.07 -3.21 -12.24
CA PRO A 91 15.66 -4.24 -11.38
C PRO A 91 14.86 -4.50 -10.07
N VAL A 92 13.68 -5.07 -10.16
CA VAL A 92 12.93 -5.52 -8.97
C VAL A 92 13.42 -6.90 -8.56
N HIS A 93 13.84 -7.05 -7.31
CA HIS A 93 14.31 -8.33 -6.76
C HIS A 93 13.19 -9.14 -6.13
N ARG A 94 12.28 -8.46 -5.43
CA ARG A 94 11.22 -9.12 -4.68
C ARG A 94 10.01 -8.21 -4.46
N VAL A 95 8.83 -8.78 -4.59
CA VAL A 95 7.55 -8.15 -4.21
C VAL A 95 6.88 -9.01 -3.16
N VAL A 96 6.48 -8.40 -2.06
CA VAL A 96 5.76 -9.06 -0.97
C VAL A 96 4.51 -8.25 -0.64
N ASP A 97 3.35 -8.89 -0.67
CA ASP A 97 2.13 -8.35 -0.10
C ASP A 97 2.15 -8.59 1.41
N LEU A 98 2.39 -7.52 2.17
CA LEU A 98 2.49 -7.59 3.62
C LEU A 98 1.13 -7.85 4.28
N THR A 99 0.04 -7.46 3.64
CA THR A 99 -1.32 -7.69 4.15
C THR A 99 -1.66 -9.17 4.08
N VAL A 100 -1.45 -9.81 2.93
CA VAL A 100 -1.62 -11.26 2.76
C VAL A 100 -0.68 -12.01 3.70
N ARG A 101 0.59 -11.60 3.76
CA ARG A 101 1.58 -12.23 4.63
C ARG A 101 1.21 -12.14 6.10
N SER A 102 0.61 -11.04 6.53
CA SER A 102 0.11 -10.86 7.90
C SER A 102 -1.01 -11.85 8.22
N HIS A 103 -1.96 -11.99 7.29
CA HIS A 103 -3.07 -12.95 7.44
C HIS A 103 -2.57 -14.41 7.51
N GLU A 104 -1.58 -14.79 6.69
CA GLU A 104 -0.94 -16.11 6.75
C GLU A 104 -0.30 -16.40 8.12
N LEU A 105 0.15 -15.36 8.82
CA LEU A 105 0.72 -15.44 10.17
C LEU A 105 -0.34 -15.34 11.29
N GLY A 106 -1.62 -15.31 10.94
CA GLY A 106 -2.73 -15.21 11.91
C GLY A 106 -2.90 -13.81 12.50
N GLN A 107 -2.38 -12.77 11.82
CA GLN A 107 -2.55 -11.37 12.21
C GLN A 107 -3.59 -10.72 11.31
N GLU A 108 -4.45 -9.88 11.87
CA GLU A 108 -5.48 -9.17 11.09
C GLU A 108 -4.90 -8.15 10.12
N ARG A 109 -3.81 -7.48 10.52
CA ARG A 109 -3.14 -6.44 9.72
C ARG A 109 -1.63 -6.42 9.97
N PRO A 110 -0.83 -5.98 9.00
CA PRO A 110 0.58 -5.73 9.23
C PRO A 110 0.77 -4.59 10.26
N LEU A 111 1.85 -4.66 11.03
CA LEU A 111 2.22 -3.55 11.90
C LEU A 111 2.74 -2.39 11.05
N GLU A 112 2.00 -1.29 11.05
CA GLU A 112 2.34 -0.08 10.33
C GLU A 112 2.65 1.06 11.29
N ARG A 113 3.65 1.85 10.95
CA ARG A 113 3.99 3.07 11.67
C ARG A 113 4.39 4.15 10.69
N GLU A 114 3.98 5.38 10.97
CA GLU A 114 4.33 6.55 10.19
C GLU A 114 5.18 7.50 11.04
N LEU A 115 6.13 8.16 10.40
CA LEU A 115 6.90 9.25 10.96
C LEU A 115 6.53 10.54 10.24
N ALA A 116 6.11 11.54 10.99
CA ALA A 116 5.85 12.88 10.47
C ALA A 116 6.72 13.91 11.18
N LEU A 117 7.30 14.80 10.42
CA LEU A 117 7.98 15.99 10.93
C LEU A 117 7.06 17.19 10.68
N VAL A 118 6.60 17.81 11.76
CA VAL A 118 5.68 18.95 11.70
C VAL A 118 6.39 20.20 12.19
N LYS A 119 6.50 21.20 11.31
CA LYS A 119 7.03 22.51 11.68
C LYS A 119 5.87 23.45 12.02
N VAL A 120 5.85 23.93 13.24
CA VAL A 120 4.85 24.89 13.72
C VAL A 120 5.52 26.25 13.88
N ALA A 121 5.02 27.26 13.18
CA ALA A 121 5.46 28.64 13.35
C ALA A 121 4.58 29.33 14.38
N GLY A 122 5.17 29.89 15.43
CA GLY A 122 4.44 30.63 16.45
C GLY A 122 5.36 31.17 17.55
N THR A 123 4.92 32.24 18.21
CA THR A 123 5.60 32.86 19.36
C THR A 123 4.60 33.05 20.50
N GLY A 124 5.09 33.24 21.73
CA GLY A 124 4.24 33.48 22.88
C GLY A 124 3.28 32.33 23.18
N GLU A 125 2.01 32.61 23.34
CA GLU A 125 0.98 31.62 23.69
C GLU A 125 0.82 30.51 22.65
N ALA A 126 0.96 30.81 21.36
CA ALA A 126 0.88 29.82 20.29
C ALA A 126 2.00 28.77 20.39
N ARG A 127 3.20 29.18 20.76
CA ARG A 127 4.32 28.26 21.02
C ARG A 127 4.04 27.37 22.23
N VAL A 128 3.55 27.95 23.32
CA VAL A 128 3.21 27.18 24.53
C VAL A 128 2.14 26.13 24.24
N GLU A 129 1.12 26.49 23.47
CA GLU A 129 0.05 25.56 23.08
C GLU A 129 0.58 24.44 22.18
N ALA A 130 1.42 24.77 21.20
CA ALA A 130 2.06 23.75 20.35
C ALA A 130 2.89 22.74 21.17
N LEU A 131 3.63 23.20 22.19
CA LEU A 131 4.39 22.33 23.09
C LEU A 131 3.49 21.45 23.95
N ARG A 132 2.37 21.97 24.43
CA ARG A 132 1.36 21.18 25.17
C ARG A 132 0.74 20.09 24.30
N LEU A 133 0.43 20.41 23.05
CA LEU A 133 -0.10 19.43 22.09
C LEU A 133 0.96 18.36 21.77
N ALA A 134 2.21 18.76 21.56
CA ALA A 134 3.31 17.82 21.34
C ALA A 134 3.45 16.84 22.51
N ASP A 135 3.40 17.31 23.75
CA ASP A 135 3.45 16.47 24.95
C ASP A 135 2.23 15.53 25.03
N ALA A 136 1.02 16.05 24.78
CA ALA A 136 -0.22 15.26 24.78
C ALA A 136 -0.18 14.10 23.75
N PHE A 137 0.42 14.32 22.59
CA PHE A 137 0.64 13.30 21.55
C PHE A 137 1.93 12.49 21.73
N ARG A 138 2.71 12.73 22.80
CA ARG A 138 4.02 12.12 23.03
C ARG A 138 4.97 12.30 21.85
N ALA A 139 4.90 13.45 21.19
CA ALA A 139 5.82 13.81 20.11
C ALA A 139 7.17 14.25 20.66
N SER A 140 8.23 13.95 19.93
CA SER A 140 9.57 14.49 20.25
C SER A 140 9.70 15.89 19.69
N VAL A 141 9.95 16.87 20.54
CA VAL A 141 10.31 18.22 20.13
C VAL A 141 11.81 18.25 19.83
N ILE A 142 12.16 18.62 18.58
CA ILE A 142 13.57 18.61 18.13
C ILE A 142 14.16 20.02 18.20
N ASP A 143 13.33 21.08 18.07
CA ASP A 143 13.76 22.47 17.91
C ASP A 143 12.88 23.45 18.69
#